data_790e5ec113941836056b0805938bf91a
#
_entry.id   790e5ec113941836056b0805938bf91a
#
_cell.length_a   1.000
_cell.length_b   1.000
_cell.length_c   1.000
_cell.angle_alpha   90.00
_cell.angle_beta   90.00
_cell.angle_gamma   90.00
#
_symmetry.space_group_name_H-M   'P 1'
#
loop_
_entity.id
_entity.type
_entity.pdbx_description
1 polymer ?
#
loop_
_entity_poly.entity_id
_entity_poly.type
_entity_poly.pdbx_seq_one_letter_code
_entity_poly.pdbx_strand_id
1 'polypeptide(L)'
;LSNEPLAYRMRPQTIDEIAGQQHVIGKDTALYKMIKNGHVPSMLLYGDPGVGKTSLAFAIAGTTKLPFVALNATKAGKKDVEEVVADARISGKVILFLDEIHRFNKLQQDTLLPHVENGSIILIGATTENPFHDVNPAIRSRCGEIKQLNRLTSEDVDMLLERALLDKEKGLGKMVIAIAEEQRKKIADAANGDARKALTLLESTIFASFEEDGVTKVQDSILNSLIDRVGVFGDKKGSHFYNLLSALQKSVRGSDTDAALYYLAHLLENGDLVAVSRRLLVMSYEDIGLANPSVGPQVLAAIQSAERLGLPEARIPLANAVVLMCLSEKSNSAYSALDSAIASIHAGKTGDIPKHLKDTHYAGAAELGHGGYIYPHDHKIGTFGGWVNQTYLPDNLVGTRFYEPVEAGEEKRLAAIYNRLEKFKKEK
;
A
#
# COMPACT_ATOMS: atom_id res chain seq x y z
N LEU A 1 -21.54 18.85 26.50
CA LEU A 1 -20.80 18.05 25.54
C LEU A 1 -19.33 18.45 25.63
N SER A 2 -18.41 17.45 25.65
CA SER A 2 -16.97 17.70 25.53
C SER A 2 -16.66 18.42 24.22
N ASN A 3 -15.71 19.35 24.22
CA ASN A 3 -15.26 20.03 22.98
C ASN A 3 -14.48 19.11 22.01
N GLU A 4 -14.29 17.85 22.38
CA GLU A 4 -13.58 16.88 21.56
C GLU A 4 -14.49 16.28 20.50
N PRO A 5 -13.99 16.05 19.26
CA PRO A 5 -14.77 15.41 18.18
C PRO A 5 -15.31 14.03 18.59
N LEU A 6 -16.51 13.70 18.14
CA LEU A 6 -17.17 12.41 18.42
C LEU A 6 -16.26 11.21 18.03
N ALA A 7 -15.57 11.30 16.90
CA ALA A 7 -14.63 10.27 16.47
C ALA A 7 -13.45 10.05 17.44
N TYR A 8 -13.07 11.05 18.21
CA TYR A 8 -12.06 10.92 19.27
C TYR A 8 -12.64 10.31 20.53
N ARG A 9 -13.79 10.78 20.98
CA ARG A 9 -14.49 10.30 22.18
C ARG A 9 -14.92 8.84 22.09
N MET A 10 -15.36 8.41 20.88
CA MET A 10 -15.81 7.05 20.61
C MET A 10 -14.68 6.05 20.36
N ARG A 11 -13.42 6.43 20.60
CA ARG A 11 -12.30 5.48 20.49
C ARG A 11 -12.50 4.32 21.47
N PRO A 12 -12.34 3.06 21.01
CA PRO A 12 -12.43 1.89 21.85
C PRO A 12 -11.34 1.92 22.93
N GLN A 13 -11.72 1.64 24.17
CA GLN A 13 -10.80 1.56 25.32
C GLN A 13 -10.32 0.12 25.57
N THR A 14 -11.08 -0.85 25.10
CA THR A 14 -10.73 -2.27 25.23
C THR A 14 -10.89 -2.97 23.88
N ILE A 15 -10.22 -4.12 23.74
CA ILE A 15 -10.32 -4.91 22.50
C ILE A 15 -11.75 -5.43 22.25
N ASP A 16 -12.59 -5.54 23.28
CA ASP A 16 -13.99 -5.94 23.14
C ASP A 16 -14.86 -4.86 22.48
N GLU A 17 -14.40 -3.61 22.50
CA GLU A 17 -15.11 -2.47 21.89
C GLU A 17 -14.77 -2.27 20.41
N ILE A 18 -13.80 -3.03 19.86
CA ILE A 18 -13.39 -2.91 18.45
C ILE A 18 -14.54 -3.35 17.55
N ALA A 19 -14.92 -2.48 16.63
CA ALA A 19 -15.86 -2.81 15.57
C ALA A 19 -15.16 -3.53 14.43
N GLY A 20 -15.77 -4.58 13.90
CA GLY A 20 -15.19 -5.41 12.83
C GLY A 20 -13.90 -6.10 13.21
N GLN A 21 -13.00 -6.32 12.23
CA GLN A 21 -11.66 -6.92 12.40
C GLN A 21 -11.67 -8.31 13.08
N GLN A 22 -12.73 -9.09 12.91
CA GLN A 22 -12.90 -10.39 13.56
C GLN A 22 -11.77 -11.38 13.23
N HIS A 23 -11.16 -11.28 12.05
CA HIS A 23 -10.03 -12.08 11.59
C HIS A 23 -8.71 -11.77 12.33
N VAL A 24 -8.60 -10.59 12.94
CA VAL A 24 -7.41 -10.16 13.69
C VAL A 24 -7.61 -10.28 15.19
N ILE A 25 -8.75 -9.77 15.70
CA ILE A 25 -9.00 -9.60 17.13
C ILE A 25 -10.33 -10.21 17.59
N GLY A 26 -10.93 -11.08 16.80
CA GLY A 26 -12.10 -11.86 17.20
C GLY A 26 -11.77 -12.78 18.39
N LYS A 27 -12.76 -13.09 19.22
CA LYS A 27 -12.61 -13.85 20.50
C LYS A 27 -11.90 -15.19 20.33
N ASP A 28 -12.00 -15.80 19.15
CA ASP A 28 -11.40 -17.10 18.83
C ASP A 28 -9.94 -16.99 18.36
N THR A 29 -9.45 -15.80 18.03
CA THR A 29 -8.09 -15.60 17.54
C THR A 29 -7.05 -15.76 18.64
N ALA A 30 -5.86 -16.22 18.26
CA ALA A 30 -4.73 -16.35 19.16
C ALA A 30 -4.34 -14.99 19.77
N LEU A 31 -4.34 -13.94 18.96
CA LEU A 31 -3.98 -12.58 19.40
C LEU A 31 -4.93 -12.07 20.49
N TYR A 32 -6.24 -12.25 20.32
CA TYR A 32 -7.23 -11.88 21.36
C TYR A 32 -6.94 -12.60 22.69
N LYS A 33 -6.74 -13.92 22.65
CA LYS A 33 -6.46 -14.74 23.84
C LYS A 33 -5.15 -14.33 24.51
N MET A 34 -4.10 -14.06 23.73
CA MET A 34 -2.81 -13.57 24.26
C MET A 34 -2.98 -12.25 25.01
N ILE A 35 -3.68 -11.28 24.40
CA ILE A 35 -3.90 -9.95 25.00
C ILE A 35 -4.74 -10.05 26.28
N LYS A 36 -5.80 -10.86 26.27
CA LYS A 36 -6.62 -11.10 27.47
C LYS A 36 -5.81 -11.72 28.63
N ASN A 37 -4.81 -12.51 28.30
CA ASN A 37 -3.88 -13.10 29.28
C ASN A 37 -2.73 -12.13 29.66
N GLY A 38 -2.77 -10.88 29.24
CA GLY A 38 -1.75 -9.87 29.53
C GLY A 38 -0.47 -9.98 28.71
N HIS A 39 -0.46 -10.82 27.66
CA HIS A 39 0.70 -11.00 26.79
C HIS A 39 0.48 -10.27 25.45
N VAL A 40 1.23 -9.20 25.23
CA VAL A 40 1.17 -8.40 23.99
C VAL A 40 2.45 -8.65 23.17
N PRO A 41 2.36 -9.26 22.00
CA PRO A 41 3.50 -9.35 21.10
C PRO A 41 3.77 -8.01 20.39
N SER A 42 5.02 -7.73 20.06
CA SER A 42 5.31 -6.67 19.08
C SER A 42 4.74 -7.05 17.73
N MET A 43 4.10 -6.09 17.04
CA MET A 43 3.35 -6.36 15.82
C MET A 43 3.41 -5.22 14.81
N LEU A 44 3.11 -5.54 13.57
CA LEU A 44 2.88 -4.57 12.49
C LEU A 44 1.42 -4.63 12.04
N LEU A 45 0.77 -3.48 12.02
CA LEU A 45 -0.59 -3.30 11.52
C LEU A 45 -0.54 -2.54 10.20
N TYR A 46 -1.15 -3.08 9.15
CA TYR A 46 -1.21 -2.39 7.87
C TYR A 46 -2.63 -2.43 7.29
N GLY A 47 -2.91 -1.49 6.42
CA GLY A 47 -4.22 -1.33 5.78
C GLY A 47 -4.56 0.13 5.53
N ASP A 48 -5.69 0.38 4.89
CA ASP A 48 -6.14 1.71 4.48
C ASP A 48 -6.22 2.72 5.65
N PRO A 49 -6.18 4.02 5.37
CA PRO A 49 -6.52 5.03 6.37
C PRO A 49 -7.93 4.81 6.94
N GLY A 50 -8.10 5.06 8.24
CA GLY A 50 -9.42 4.99 8.88
C GLY A 50 -9.91 3.60 9.29
N VAL A 51 -9.20 2.51 8.95
CA VAL A 51 -9.60 1.13 9.30
C VAL A 51 -9.42 0.75 10.77
N GLY A 52 -8.86 1.65 11.60
CA GLY A 52 -8.78 1.44 13.05
C GLY A 52 -7.41 1.01 13.60
N LYS A 53 -6.29 1.14 12.87
CA LYS A 53 -4.94 0.78 13.34
C LYS A 53 -4.60 1.41 14.69
N THR A 54 -4.75 2.73 14.81
CA THR A 54 -4.50 3.47 16.06
C THR A 54 -5.48 3.07 17.17
N SER A 55 -6.74 2.82 16.80
CA SER A 55 -7.79 2.42 17.75
C SER A 55 -7.51 1.04 18.32
N LEU A 56 -7.05 0.10 17.52
CA LEU A 56 -6.66 -1.24 17.97
C LEU A 56 -5.47 -1.18 18.94
N ALA A 57 -4.43 -0.42 18.61
CA ALA A 57 -3.28 -0.25 19.50
C ALA A 57 -3.67 0.36 20.85
N PHE A 58 -4.53 1.37 20.83
CA PHE A 58 -5.05 2.01 22.05
C PHE A 58 -5.90 1.05 22.88
N ALA A 59 -6.77 0.28 22.25
CA ALA A 59 -7.61 -0.73 22.91
C ALA A 59 -6.78 -1.87 23.53
N ILE A 60 -5.68 -2.27 22.91
CA ILE A 60 -4.72 -3.24 23.45
C ILE A 60 -4.11 -2.69 24.74
N ALA A 61 -3.64 -1.45 24.71
CA ALA A 61 -3.06 -0.79 25.88
C ALA A 61 -4.07 -0.68 27.04
N GLY A 62 -5.30 -0.25 26.73
CA GLY A 62 -6.37 -0.15 27.74
C GLY A 62 -6.79 -1.50 28.32
N THR A 63 -6.82 -2.56 27.49
CA THR A 63 -7.12 -3.92 27.98
C THR A 63 -6.04 -4.45 28.91
N THR A 64 -4.77 -4.19 28.62
CA THR A 64 -3.64 -4.71 29.38
C THR A 64 -3.16 -3.78 30.48
N LYS A 65 -3.67 -2.55 30.51
CA LYS A 65 -3.27 -1.48 31.44
C LYS A 65 -1.77 -1.15 31.38
N LEU A 66 -1.13 -1.41 30.25
CA LEU A 66 0.26 -1.03 30.03
C LEU A 66 0.35 0.46 29.63
N PRO A 67 1.44 1.15 30.02
CA PRO A 67 1.72 2.49 29.54
C PRO A 67 1.72 2.55 28.03
N PHE A 68 1.15 3.60 27.44
CA PHE A 68 0.99 3.77 26.00
C PHE A 68 1.58 5.10 25.55
N VAL A 69 2.50 5.04 24.60
CA VAL A 69 3.05 6.22 23.95
C VAL A 69 2.79 6.11 22.44
N ALA A 70 2.25 7.18 21.86
CA ALA A 70 2.00 7.25 20.43
C ALA A 70 2.94 8.26 19.78
N LEU A 71 3.71 7.81 18.82
CA LEU A 71 4.56 8.65 17.98
C LEU A 71 4.12 8.54 16.51
N ASN A 72 4.31 9.63 15.78
CA ASN A 72 4.13 9.63 14.33
C ASN A 72 5.50 9.75 13.67
N ALA A 73 5.88 8.79 12.85
CA ALA A 73 7.20 8.71 12.21
C ALA A 73 7.54 9.89 11.30
N THR A 74 6.54 10.64 10.83
CA THR A 74 6.78 11.85 10.02
C THR A 74 7.26 13.05 10.83
N LYS A 75 7.05 13.04 12.16
CA LYS A 75 7.36 14.14 13.07
C LYS A 75 8.37 13.75 14.13
N ALA A 76 8.38 12.48 14.53
CA ALA A 76 9.20 11.97 15.62
C ALA A 76 10.67 11.83 15.19
N GLY A 77 11.57 12.29 16.04
CA GLY A 77 13.01 12.18 15.89
C GLY A 77 13.64 11.18 16.87
N LYS A 78 14.96 11.12 16.88
CA LYS A 78 15.73 10.26 17.80
C LYS A 78 15.45 10.55 19.27
N LYS A 79 15.26 11.83 19.63
CA LYS A 79 14.94 12.25 21.00
C LYS A 79 13.66 11.65 21.52
N ASP A 80 12.61 11.67 20.72
CA ASP A 80 11.31 11.14 21.11
C ASP A 80 11.39 9.64 21.41
N VAL A 81 12.19 8.90 20.64
CA VAL A 81 12.46 7.47 20.91
C VAL A 81 13.24 7.27 22.21
N GLU A 82 14.24 8.11 22.47
CA GLU A 82 15.02 8.07 23.71
C GLU A 82 14.17 8.37 24.96
N GLU A 83 13.19 9.26 24.86
CA GLU A 83 12.21 9.53 25.93
C GLU A 83 11.36 8.29 26.20
N VAL A 84 10.84 7.63 25.17
CA VAL A 84 10.08 6.36 25.31
C VAL A 84 10.95 5.27 25.98
N VAL A 85 12.21 5.19 25.63
CA VAL A 85 13.15 4.25 26.26
C VAL A 85 13.35 4.58 27.75
N ALA A 86 13.44 5.87 28.12
CA ALA A 86 13.53 6.29 29.48
C ALA A 86 12.26 5.93 30.28
N ASP A 87 11.07 6.17 29.72
CA ASP A 87 9.80 5.78 30.32
C ASP A 87 9.69 4.27 30.53
N ALA A 88 10.16 3.47 29.55
CA ALA A 88 10.19 2.02 29.65
C ALA A 88 11.11 1.51 30.78
N ARG A 89 12.21 2.23 31.07
CA ARG A 89 13.10 1.90 32.19
C ARG A 89 12.43 2.13 33.56
N ILE A 90 11.56 3.11 33.64
CA ILE A 90 10.83 3.45 34.89
C ILE A 90 9.65 2.50 35.10
N SER A 91 8.87 2.25 34.05
CA SER A 91 7.63 1.45 34.12
C SER A 91 7.83 -0.05 33.88
N GLY A 92 9.02 -0.46 33.48
CA GLY A 92 9.39 -1.85 33.15
C GLY A 92 8.99 -2.28 31.72
N LYS A 93 7.81 -1.87 31.25
CA LYS A 93 7.33 -2.13 29.88
C LYS A 93 6.45 -0.97 29.40
N VAL A 94 6.53 -0.65 28.13
CA VAL A 94 5.70 0.36 27.46
C VAL A 94 5.25 -0.14 26.09
N ILE A 95 4.02 0.14 25.72
CA ILE A 95 3.54 -0.01 24.34
C ILE A 95 3.88 1.26 23.59
N LEU A 96 4.75 1.14 22.59
CA LEU A 96 5.02 2.20 21.63
C LEU A 96 4.20 1.95 20.36
N PHE A 97 3.22 2.80 20.14
CA PHE A 97 2.53 2.88 18.85
C PHE A 97 3.28 3.85 17.94
N LEU A 98 3.79 3.35 16.83
CA LEU A 98 4.52 4.13 15.83
C LEU A 98 3.72 4.19 14.54
N ASP A 99 3.03 5.31 14.33
CA ASP A 99 2.27 5.54 13.10
C ASP A 99 3.19 5.89 11.92
N GLU A 100 2.82 5.41 10.74
CA GLU A 100 3.59 5.57 9.49
C GLU A 100 5.05 5.07 9.61
N ILE A 101 5.25 3.92 10.25
CA ILE A 101 6.58 3.35 10.56
C ILE A 101 7.52 3.28 9.34
N HIS A 102 7.00 3.14 8.14
CA HIS A 102 7.77 3.16 6.89
C HIS A 102 8.49 4.49 6.63
N ARG A 103 8.09 5.58 7.29
CA ARG A 103 8.73 6.90 7.21
C ARG A 103 9.97 7.03 8.09
N PHE A 104 10.18 6.12 9.05
CA PHE A 104 11.42 6.08 9.79
C PHE A 104 12.55 5.62 8.88
N ASN A 105 13.67 6.35 8.89
CA ASN A 105 14.86 5.90 8.20
C ASN A 105 15.48 4.68 8.92
N LYS A 106 16.41 3.99 8.25
CA LYS A 106 17.03 2.79 8.77
C LYS A 106 17.67 2.99 10.14
N LEU A 107 18.38 4.11 10.35
CA LEU A 107 19.04 4.42 11.63
C LEU A 107 18.03 4.60 12.77
N GLN A 108 16.91 5.26 12.52
CA GLN A 108 15.83 5.44 13.51
C GLN A 108 15.18 4.11 13.86
N GLN A 109 14.94 3.26 12.85
CA GLN A 109 14.43 1.91 13.06
C GLN A 109 15.41 1.07 13.88
N ASP A 110 16.71 1.11 13.55
CA ASP A 110 17.76 0.36 14.26
C ASP A 110 17.88 0.77 15.72
N THR A 111 17.58 2.03 16.09
CA THR A 111 17.57 2.50 17.48
C THR A 111 16.52 1.78 18.34
N LEU A 112 15.41 1.36 17.75
CA LEU A 112 14.34 0.64 18.46
C LEU A 112 14.66 -0.84 18.70
N LEU A 113 15.49 -1.46 17.84
CA LEU A 113 15.70 -2.90 17.83
C LEU A 113 16.15 -3.50 19.17
N PRO A 114 17.15 -2.95 19.91
CA PRO A 114 17.55 -3.50 21.19
C PRO A 114 16.44 -3.52 22.24
N HIS A 115 15.55 -2.54 22.19
CA HIS A 115 14.45 -2.37 23.15
C HIS A 115 13.24 -3.24 22.82
N VAL A 116 13.04 -3.55 21.55
CA VAL A 116 12.04 -4.52 21.10
C VAL A 116 12.51 -5.94 21.42
N GLU A 117 13.82 -6.23 21.21
CA GLU A 117 14.41 -7.54 21.52
C GLU A 117 14.35 -7.90 23.00
N ASN A 118 14.70 -6.95 23.88
CA ASN A 118 14.69 -7.19 25.32
C ASN A 118 13.30 -7.07 25.95
N GLY A 119 12.27 -6.71 25.14
CA GLY A 119 10.87 -6.61 25.56
C GLY A 119 10.54 -5.42 26.48
N SER A 120 11.44 -4.45 26.63
CA SER A 120 11.16 -3.19 27.33
C SER A 120 10.21 -2.31 26.55
N ILE A 121 10.26 -2.36 25.22
CA ILE A 121 9.31 -1.73 24.30
C ILE A 121 8.52 -2.81 23.56
N ILE A 122 7.22 -2.78 23.69
CA ILE A 122 6.29 -3.53 22.85
C ILE A 122 5.94 -2.63 21.66
N LEU A 123 6.49 -2.93 20.49
CA LEU A 123 6.29 -2.12 19.30
C LEU A 123 5.00 -2.51 18.58
N ILE A 124 4.08 -1.56 18.42
CA ILE A 124 2.94 -1.68 17.50
C ILE A 124 3.17 -0.67 16.37
N GLY A 125 3.78 -1.13 15.29
CA GLY A 125 4.01 -0.31 14.10
C GLY A 125 2.77 -0.28 13.21
N ALA A 126 2.40 0.90 12.71
CA ALA A 126 1.30 1.06 11.77
C ALA A 126 1.80 1.65 10.45
N THR A 127 1.23 1.18 9.35
CA THR A 127 1.53 1.70 8.01
C THR A 127 0.33 1.58 7.08
N THR A 128 0.25 2.47 6.09
CA THR A 128 -0.67 2.35 4.97
C THR A 128 -0.06 1.62 3.78
N GLU A 129 1.25 1.43 3.78
CA GLU A 129 2.01 0.77 2.73
C GLU A 129 2.20 -0.74 3.02
N ASN A 130 2.76 -1.47 2.05
CA ASN A 130 3.03 -2.90 2.25
C ASN A 130 4.24 -3.09 3.19
N PRO A 131 4.06 -3.67 4.39
CA PRO A 131 5.15 -3.80 5.35
C PRO A 131 6.31 -4.69 4.85
N PHE A 132 6.04 -5.58 3.91
CA PHE A 132 7.07 -6.46 3.35
C PHE A 132 8.06 -5.73 2.44
N HIS A 133 7.69 -4.58 1.88
CA HIS A 133 8.54 -3.75 1.04
C HIS A 133 9.12 -2.55 1.79
N ASP A 134 8.30 -1.90 2.62
CA ASP A 134 8.60 -0.56 3.12
C ASP A 134 9.08 -0.51 4.57
N VAL A 135 9.00 -1.63 5.31
CA VAL A 135 9.50 -1.74 6.68
C VAL A 135 10.80 -2.56 6.70
N ASN A 136 11.79 -2.09 7.45
CA ASN A 136 13.08 -2.76 7.62
C ASN A 136 12.90 -4.25 8.00
N PRO A 137 13.53 -5.18 7.28
CA PRO A 137 13.47 -6.61 7.58
C PRO A 137 13.85 -6.95 9.03
N ALA A 138 14.77 -6.19 9.65
CA ALA A 138 15.18 -6.40 11.03
C ALA A 138 14.04 -6.09 12.03
N ILE A 139 13.21 -5.09 11.79
CA ILE A 139 12.00 -4.84 12.60
C ILE A 139 10.96 -5.91 12.34
N ARG A 140 10.72 -6.26 11.08
CA ARG A 140 9.72 -7.30 10.73
C ARG A 140 10.03 -8.64 11.42
N SER A 141 11.30 -9.05 11.45
CA SER A 141 11.68 -10.32 12.07
C SER A 141 11.49 -10.36 13.59
N ARG A 142 11.38 -9.20 14.23
CA ARG A 142 11.15 -9.06 15.67
C ARG A 142 9.70 -8.81 16.03
N CYS A 143 8.89 -8.48 15.05
CA CYS A 143 7.44 -8.41 15.21
C CYS A 143 6.87 -9.82 15.01
N GLY A 144 6.35 -10.43 16.07
CA GLY A 144 5.75 -11.78 16.02
C GLY A 144 4.48 -11.86 15.19
N GLU A 145 3.85 -10.72 14.90
CA GLU A 145 2.58 -10.63 14.20
C GLU A 145 2.59 -9.52 13.15
N ILE A 146 2.17 -9.83 11.94
CA ILE A 146 1.89 -8.85 10.88
C ILE A 146 0.44 -9.03 10.48
N LYS A 147 -0.40 -8.02 10.75
CA LYS A 147 -1.84 -8.11 10.57
C LYS A 147 -2.36 -7.05 9.63
N GLN A 148 -3.10 -7.48 8.63
CA GLN A 148 -3.86 -6.60 7.75
C GLN A 148 -5.19 -6.25 8.41
N LEU A 149 -5.49 -4.95 8.51
CA LEU A 149 -6.81 -4.49 8.89
C LEU A 149 -7.59 -4.16 7.61
N ASN A 150 -8.81 -4.67 7.56
CA ASN A 150 -9.71 -4.46 6.43
C ASN A 150 -10.61 -3.24 6.69
N ARG A 151 -11.20 -2.70 5.62
CA ARG A 151 -12.28 -1.73 5.76
C ARG A 151 -13.43 -2.36 6.52
N LEU A 152 -14.09 -1.56 7.34
CA LEU A 152 -15.29 -1.98 8.03
C LEU A 152 -16.41 -2.22 7.00
N THR A 153 -17.28 -3.18 7.27
CA THR A 153 -18.51 -3.34 6.49
C THR A 153 -19.50 -2.21 6.80
N SER A 154 -20.51 -2.01 5.97
CA SER A 154 -21.56 -1.02 6.24
C SER A 154 -22.29 -1.34 7.54
N GLU A 155 -22.47 -2.62 7.85
CA GLU A 155 -23.08 -3.11 9.08
C GLU A 155 -22.21 -2.81 10.32
N ASP A 156 -20.89 -3.02 10.24
CA ASP A 156 -19.95 -2.68 11.31
C ASP A 156 -19.99 -1.18 11.64
N VAL A 157 -20.04 -0.36 10.57
CA VAL A 157 -20.13 1.10 10.70
C VAL A 157 -21.48 1.51 11.27
N ASP A 158 -22.59 0.92 10.83
CA ASP A 158 -23.93 1.21 11.35
C ASP A 158 -24.03 0.89 12.85
N MET A 159 -23.50 -0.27 13.27
CA MET A 159 -23.42 -0.61 14.71
C MET A 159 -22.59 0.41 15.51
N LEU A 160 -21.50 0.93 14.92
CA LEU A 160 -20.69 1.95 15.56
C LEU A 160 -21.46 3.29 15.71
N LEU A 161 -22.22 3.68 14.68
CA LEU A 161 -23.07 4.88 14.72
C LEU A 161 -24.20 4.73 15.74
N GLU A 162 -24.83 3.56 15.83
CA GLU A 162 -25.85 3.28 16.82
C GLU A 162 -25.29 3.36 18.25
N ARG A 163 -24.12 2.77 18.49
CA ARG A 163 -23.42 2.90 19.77
C ARG A 163 -23.15 4.37 20.11
N ALA A 164 -22.71 5.17 19.13
CA ALA A 164 -22.44 6.58 19.36
C ALA A 164 -23.69 7.40 19.70
N LEU A 165 -24.85 7.03 19.16
CA LEU A 165 -26.14 7.65 19.48
C LEU A 165 -26.65 7.29 20.87
N LEU A 166 -26.37 6.07 21.35
CA LEU A 166 -26.88 5.57 22.62
C LEU A 166 -25.95 5.88 23.81
N ASP A 167 -24.66 6.03 23.58
CA ASP A 167 -23.67 6.24 24.63
C ASP A 167 -23.83 7.64 25.26
N LYS A 168 -24.18 7.67 26.56
CA LYS A 168 -24.39 8.91 27.34
C LYS A 168 -23.11 9.57 27.81
N GLU A 169 -22.00 8.85 27.87
CA GLU A 169 -20.73 9.35 28.38
C GLU A 169 -19.83 9.87 27.27
N LYS A 170 -19.60 9.05 26.28
CA LYS A 170 -18.68 9.33 25.15
C LYS A 170 -19.42 9.82 23.91
N GLY A 171 -20.65 9.40 23.73
CA GLY A 171 -21.45 9.62 22.53
C GLY A 171 -22.38 10.83 22.60
N LEU A 172 -23.50 10.69 21.94
CA LEU A 172 -24.55 11.69 21.79
C LEU A 172 -25.81 11.34 22.61
N GLY A 173 -25.79 10.28 23.41
CA GLY A 173 -26.94 9.73 24.13
C GLY A 173 -27.53 10.64 25.22
N LYS A 174 -26.96 11.84 25.44
CA LYS A 174 -27.58 12.89 26.30
C LYS A 174 -28.57 13.76 25.50
N MET A 175 -28.53 13.70 24.18
CA MET A 175 -29.44 14.41 23.28
C MET A 175 -30.61 13.48 22.90
N VAL A 176 -31.78 14.04 22.72
CA VAL A 176 -32.89 13.30 22.11
C VAL A 176 -32.81 13.50 20.58
N ILE A 177 -32.39 12.46 19.87
CA ILE A 177 -32.12 12.54 18.44
C ILE A 177 -33.10 11.63 17.70
N ALA A 178 -33.82 12.18 16.74
CA ALA A 178 -34.67 11.46 15.83
C ALA A 178 -33.91 11.29 14.48
N ILE A 179 -33.32 10.13 14.30
CA ILE A 179 -32.68 9.69 13.05
C ILE A 179 -33.26 8.36 12.61
N ALA A 180 -33.66 8.24 11.37
CA ALA A 180 -34.17 6.99 10.83
C ALA A 180 -33.02 6.00 10.55
N GLU A 181 -33.32 4.70 10.59
CA GLU A 181 -32.36 3.65 10.24
C GLU A 181 -31.79 3.83 8.84
N GLU A 182 -32.64 4.20 7.88
CA GLU A 182 -32.24 4.47 6.50
C GLU A 182 -31.24 5.63 6.39
N GLN A 183 -31.43 6.69 7.21
CA GLN A 183 -30.50 7.83 7.26
C GLN A 183 -29.15 7.41 7.86
N ARG A 184 -29.16 6.59 8.91
CA ARG A 184 -27.96 6.05 9.54
C ARG A 184 -27.21 5.14 8.57
N LYS A 185 -27.90 4.28 7.81
CA LYS A 185 -27.29 3.44 6.74
C LYS A 185 -26.68 4.28 5.63
N LYS A 186 -27.33 5.37 5.19
CA LYS A 186 -26.73 6.31 4.22
C LYS A 186 -25.40 6.88 4.71
N ILE A 187 -25.28 7.21 6.01
CA ILE A 187 -24.03 7.67 6.61
C ILE A 187 -22.97 6.55 6.57
N ALA A 188 -23.35 5.32 6.93
CA ALA A 188 -22.46 4.17 6.93
C ALA A 188 -21.90 3.87 5.54
N ASP A 189 -22.76 3.87 4.53
CA ASP A 189 -22.38 3.66 3.12
C ASP A 189 -21.47 4.78 2.60
N ALA A 190 -21.81 6.04 2.87
CA ALA A 190 -21.01 7.19 2.48
C ALA A 190 -19.61 7.23 3.13
N ALA A 191 -19.48 6.61 4.30
CA ALA A 191 -18.19 6.50 4.99
C ALA A 191 -17.26 5.47 4.35
N ASN A 192 -17.77 4.53 3.56
CA ASN A 192 -17.00 3.52 2.83
C ASN A 192 -15.99 2.77 3.73
N GLY A 193 -16.45 2.32 4.90
CA GLY A 193 -15.65 1.55 5.85
C GLY A 193 -14.65 2.36 6.70
N ASP A 194 -14.69 3.69 6.63
CA ASP A 194 -13.89 4.57 7.50
C ASP A 194 -14.72 5.03 8.71
N ALA A 195 -14.45 4.45 9.88
CA ALA A 195 -15.14 4.77 11.13
C ALA A 195 -15.03 6.24 11.53
N ARG A 196 -13.88 6.88 11.30
CA ARG A 196 -13.66 8.30 11.64
C ARG A 196 -14.56 9.20 10.79
N LYS A 197 -14.60 8.92 9.49
CA LYS A 197 -15.45 9.62 8.52
C LYS A 197 -16.93 9.48 8.89
N ALA A 198 -17.36 8.26 9.24
CA ALA A 198 -18.74 7.99 9.66
C ALA A 198 -19.15 8.80 10.89
N LEU A 199 -18.35 8.76 11.95
CA LEU A 199 -18.64 9.48 13.20
C LEU A 199 -18.59 11.01 13.00
N THR A 200 -17.68 11.52 12.19
CA THR A 200 -17.61 12.95 11.85
C THR A 200 -18.84 13.37 11.06
N LEU A 201 -19.27 12.56 10.09
CA LEU A 201 -20.45 12.84 9.29
C LEU A 201 -21.73 12.80 10.15
N LEU A 202 -21.86 11.83 11.04
CA LEU A 202 -22.95 11.76 12.02
C LEU A 202 -22.99 13.01 12.89
N GLU A 203 -21.87 13.38 13.48
CA GLU A 203 -21.75 14.56 14.35
C GLU A 203 -22.15 15.84 13.62
N SER A 204 -21.62 16.04 12.39
CA SER A 204 -21.91 17.20 11.57
C SER A 204 -23.40 17.23 11.17
N THR A 205 -23.99 16.07 10.84
CA THR A 205 -25.41 15.97 10.49
C THR A 205 -26.29 16.38 11.66
N ILE A 206 -26.00 15.89 12.85
CA ILE A 206 -26.78 16.19 14.05
C ILE A 206 -26.68 17.67 14.44
N PHE A 207 -25.47 18.25 14.43
CA PHE A 207 -25.27 19.66 14.76
C PHE A 207 -25.78 20.63 13.69
N ALA A 208 -25.93 20.19 12.44
CA ALA A 208 -26.55 20.96 11.38
C ALA A 208 -28.08 20.83 11.36
N SER A 209 -28.64 19.87 12.09
CA SER A 209 -30.09 19.62 12.14
C SER A 209 -30.79 20.53 13.15
N PHE A 210 -32.08 20.77 12.92
CA PHE A 210 -32.88 21.66 13.78
C PHE A 210 -33.42 20.91 15.00
N GLU A 211 -33.41 21.59 16.15
CA GLU A 211 -34.09 21.15 17.35
C GLU A 211 -35.53 21.69 17.40
N GLU A 212 -36.49 20.80 17.58
CA GLU A 212 -37.90 21.12 17.74
C GLU A 212 -38.46 20.35 18.94
N ASP A 213 -39.04 21.06 19.88
CA ASP A 213 -39.57 20.50 21.12
C ASP A 213 -38.56 19.65 21.92
N GLY A 214 -37.28 20.03 21.95
CA GLY A 214 -36.22 19.30 22.63
C GLY A 214 -35.75 18.04 21.90
N VAL A 215 -36.18 17.81 20.66
CA VAL A 215 -35.78 16.69 19.81
C VAL A 215 -35.02 17.20 18.59
N THR A 216 -33.80 16.74 18.39
CA THR A 216 -33.04 17.01 17.18
C THR A 216 -33.51 16.09 16.05
N LYS A 217 -34.19 16.63 15.05
CA LYS A 217 -34.71 15.86 13.90
C LYS A 217 -33.74 15.94 12.73
N VAL A 218 -33.19 14.81 12.28
CA VAL A 218 -32.33 14.75 11.12
C VAL A 218 -33.14 14.91 9.83
N GLN A 219 -32.73 15.87 8.99
CA GLN A 219 -33.38 16.16 7.73
C GLN A 219 -32.60 15.57 6.56
N ASP A 220 -33.27 14.91 5.62
CA ASP A 220 -32.65 14.31 4.44
C ASP A 220 -31.90 15.33 3.56
N SER A 221 -32.41 16.56 3.46
CA SER A 221 -31.75 17.63 2.69
C SER A 221 -30.37 18.00 3.27
N ILE A 222 -30.25 18.09 4.58
CA ILE A 222 -29.00 18.37 5.28
C ILE A 222 -28.06 17.18 5.14
N LEU A 223 -28.55 15.97 5.40
CA LEU A 223 -27.76 14.74 5.29
C LEU A 223 -27.19 14.58 3.87
N ASN A 224 -28.02 14.70 2.82
CA ASN A 224 -27.57 14.56 1.45
C ASN A 224 -26.55 15.63 1.07
N SER A 225 -26.76 16.90 1.46
CA SER A 225 -25.77 17.97 1.22
C SER A 225 -24.41 17.70 1.87
N LEU A 226 -24.38 17.10 3.06
CA LEU A 226 -23.14 16.73 3.74
C LEU A 226 -22.49 15.51 3.10
N ILE A 227 -23.28 14.52 2.67
CA ILE A 227 -22.78 13.34 1.96
C ILE A 227 -22.15 13.76 0.62
N ASP A 228 -22.79 14.63 -0.14
CA ASP A 228 -22.28 15.14 -1.42
C ASP A 228 -20.95 15.86 -1.23
N ARG A 229 -20.81 16.71 -0.22
CA ARG A 229 -19.53 17.35 0.13
C ARG A 229 -18.46 16.34 0.49
N VAL A 230 -18.80 15.32 1.25
CA VAL A 230 -17.89 14.27 1.65
C VAL A 230 -17.48 13.41 0.45
N GLY A 231 -18.39 13.16 -0.49
CA GLY A 231 -18.11 12.46 -1.76
C GLY A 231 -17.12 13.22 -2.65
N VAL A 232 -17.32 14.53 -2.79
CA VAL A 232 -16.45 15.39 -3.61
C VAL A 232 -15.04 15.56 -2.99
N PHE A 233 -14.92 15.61 -1.68
CA PHE A 233 -13.63 15.84 -0.98
C PHE A 233 -13.04 14.60 -0.28
N GLY A 234 -13.79 13.50 -0.15
CA GLY A 234 -13.49 12.42 0.80
C GLY A 234 -12.90 11.15 0.22
N ASP A 235 -12.97 10.89 -1.08
CA ASP A 235 -12.59 9.60 -1.66
C ASP A 235 -11.30 9.63 -2.49
N LYS A 236 -10.28 10.34 -2.01
CA LYS A 236 -8.94 10.32 -2.65
C LYS A 236 -8.28 8.92 -2.66
N LYS A 237 -8.79 7.96 -1.86
CA LYS A 237 -8.27 6.59 -1.77
C LYS A 237 -9.35 5.52 -1.57
N GLY A 238 -10.62 5.79 -1.92
CA GLY A 238 -11.72 4.84 -1.84
C GLY A 238 -11.77 3.84 -2.99
N SER A 239 -12.65 2.84 -2.90
CA SER A 239 -12.84 1.83 -3.96
C SER A 239 -13.15 2.45 -5.31
N HIS A 240 -13.87 3.58 -5.34
CA HIS A 240 -14.16 4.33 -6.56
C HIS A 240 -12.89 4.88 -7.23
N PHE A 241 -11.97 5.46 -6.45
CA PHE A 241 -10.69 5.95 -6.97
C PHE A 241 -9.84 4.83 -7.59
N TYR A 242 -9.74 3.68 -6.91
CA TYR A 242 -9.04 2.51 -7.48
C TYR A 242 -9.75 1.94 -8.72
N ASN A 243 -11.09 2.00 -8.75
CA ASN A 243 -11.85 1.63 -9.94
C ASN A 243 -11.59 2.58 -11.10
N LEU A 244 -11.46 3.89 -10.86
CA LEU A 244 -11.07 4.86 -11.88
C LEU A 244 -9.65 4.61 -12.41
N LEU A 245 -8.67 4.33 -11.53
CA LEU A 245 -7.31 3.94 -11.94
C LEU A 245 -7.31 2.65 -12.77
N SER A 246 -8.10 1.67 -12.37
CA SER A 246 -8.26 0.41 -13.11
C SER A 246 -8.93 0.63 -14.46
N ALA A 247 -9.95 1.49 -14.53
CA ALA A 247 -10.63 1.84 -15.77
C ALA A 247 -9.68 2.59 -16.73
N LEU A 248 -8.91 3.56 -16.22
CA LEU A 248 -7.88 4.24 -16.99
C LEU A 248 -6.88 3.25 -17.59
N GLN A 249 -6.33 2.34 -16.79
CA GLN A 249 -5.38 1.33 -17.26
C GLN A 249 -5.98 0.43 -18.33
N LYS A 250 -7.20 -0.06 -18.12
CA LYS A 250 -7.87 -0.94 -19.09
C LYS A 250 -8.19 -0.22 -20.39
N SER A 251 -8.54 1.07 -20.33
CA SER A 251 -8.79 1.89 -21.52
C SER A 251 -7.50 2.13 -22.32
N VAL A 252 -6.39 2.44 -21.65
CA VAL A 252 -5.06 2.56 -22.30
C VAL A 252 -4.64 1.22 -22.92
N ARG A 253 -4.78 0.12 -22.20
CA ARG A 253 -4.49 -1.23 -22.67
C ARG A 253 -5.34 -1.61 -23.88
N GLY A 254 -6.62 -1.23 -23.87
CA GLY A 254 -7.56 -1.43 -24.96
C GLY A 254 -7.47 -0.40 -26.09
N SER A 255 -6.56 0.59 -25.99
CA SER A 255 -6.39 1.66 -26.99
C SER A 255 -7.65 2.52 -27.20
N ASP A 256 -8.52 2.60 -26.19
CA ASP A 256 -9.68 3.52 -26.18
C ASP A 256 -9.24 4.87 -25.62
N THR A 257 -8.88 5.79 -26.52
CA THR A 257 -8.32 7.10 -26.17
C THR A 257 -9.34 7.98 -25.48
N ASP A 258 -10.61 7.95 -25.92
CA ASP A 258 -11.67 8.80 -25.35
C ASP A 258 -12.03 8.35 -23.94
N ALA A 259 -12.18 7.05 -23.73
CA ALA A 259 -12.39 6.50 -22.40
C ALA A 259 -11.19 6.78 -21.47
N ALA A 260 -9.98 6.62 -21.94
CA ALA A 260 -8.78 6.90 -21.15
C ALA A 260 -8.70 8.37 -20.71
N LEU A 261 -8.99 9.32 -21.61
CA LEU A 261 -9.04 10.75 -21.29
C LEU A 261 -10.16 11.09 -20.32
N TYR A 262 -11.33 10.45 -20.46
CA TYR A 262 -12.44 10.63 -19.54
C TYR A 262 -12.08 10.19 -18.12
N TYR A 263 -11.49 9.01 -17.94
CA TYR A 263 -11.05 8.53 -16.63
C TYR A 263 -9.88 9.33 -16.07
N LEU A 264 -8.96 9.80 -16.92
CA LEU A 264 -7.91 10.73 -16.51
C LEU A 264 -8.51 12.02 -15.95
N ALA A 265 -9.48 12.64 -16.64
CA ALA A 265 -10.15 13.85 -16.19
C ALA A 265 -10.78 13.65 -14.81
N HIS A 266 -11.54 12.55 -14.63
CA HIS A 266 -12.12 12.20 -13.33
C HIS A 266 -11.08 12.09 -12.21
N LEU A 267 -9.95 11.46 -12.48
CA LEU A 267 -8.85 11.31 -11.51
C LEU A 267 -8.20 12.66 -11.17
N LEU A 268 -8.04 13.55 -12.15
CA LEU A 268 -7.46 14.87 -11.94
C LEU A 268 -8.39 15.82 -11.16
N GLU A 269 -9.70 15.74 -11.37
CA GLU A 269 -10.70 16.45 -10.56
C GLU A 269 -10.65 16.03 -9.08
N ASN A 270 -10.28 14.78 -8.79
CA ASN A 270 -10.05 14.30 -7.43
C ASN A 270 -8.72 14.82 -6.81
N GLY A 271 -7.85 15.45 -7.62
CA GLY A 271 -6.66 16.17 -7.17
C GLY A 271 -5.49 15.28 -6.68
N ASP A 272 -5.49 13.97 -6.90
CA ASP A 272 -4.38 13.08 -6.56
C ASP A 272 -3.43 12.87 -7.75
N LEU A 273 -2.62 13.90 -8.01
CA LEU A 273 -1.65 13.88 -9.09
C LEU A 273 -0.58 12.77 -8.91
N VAL A 274 -0.22 12.46 -7.67
CA VAL A 274 0.83 11.47 -7.36
C VAL A 274 0.40 10.05 -7.75
N ALA A 275 -0.82 9.66 -7.40
CA ALA A 275 -1.32 8.33 -7.73
C ALA A 275 -1.54 8.16 -9.25
N VAL A 276 -2.02 9.21 -9.92
CA VAL A 276 -2.16 9.23 -11.39
C VAL A 276 -0.79 9.08 -12.05
N SER A 277 0.18 9.89 -11.64
CA SER A 277 1.56 9.85 -12.17
C SER A 277 2.20 8.47 -12.05
N ARG A 278 2.11 7.86 -10.85
CA ARG A 278 2.56 6.48 -10.62
C ARG A 278 1.92 5.49 -11.58
N ARG A 279 0.60 5.57 -11.76
CA ARG A 279 -0.13 4.65 -12.63
C ARG A 279 0.26 4.80 -14.08
N LEU A 280 0.40 6.04 -14.58
CA LEU A 280 0.84 6.30 -15.95
C LEU A 280 2.25 5.75 -16.21
N LEU A 281 3.16 5.93 -15.25
CA LEU A 281 4.53 5.41 -15.37
C LEU A 281 4.55 3.88 -15.41
N VAL A 282 3.79 3.21 -14.54
CA VAL A 282 3.65 1.75 -14.55
C VAL A 282 3.12 1.27 -15.90
N MET A 283 2.01 1.83 -16.40
CA MET A 283 1.41 1.43 -17.67
C MET A 283 2.36 1.59 -18.87
N SER A 284 3.21 2.61 -18.86
CA SER A 284 4.17 2.85 -19.95
C SER A 284 5.17 1.71 -20.10
N TYR A 285 5.52 1.02 -19.03
CA TYR A 285 6.44 -0.14 -19.06
C TYR A 285 5.72 -1.49 -19.04
N GLU A 286 4.56 -1.56 -18.36
CA GLU A 286 3.78 -2.81 -18.24
C GLU A 286 3.01 -3.13 -19.52
N ASP A 287 2.32 -2.12 -20.10
CA ASP A 287 1.39 -2.34 -21.22
C ASP A 287 2.00 -1.99 -22.57
N ILE A 288 2.88 -0.96 -22.65
CA ILE A 288 3.53 -0.55 -23.89
C ILE A 288 4.89 -1.25 -24.02
N GLY A 289 5.72 -1.15 -22.99
CA GLY A 289 6.98 -1.88 -22.86
C GLY A 289 7.87 -1.81 -24.11
N LEU A 290 8.28 -2.98 -24.59
CA LEU A 290 9.20 -3.12 -25.73
C LEU A 290 8.55 -2.86 -27.10
N ALA A 291 7.21 -2.78 -27.18
CA ALA A 291 6.55 -2.40 -28.43
C ALA A 291 6.88 -0.95 -28.84
N ASN A 292 7.05 -0.05 -27.87
CA ASN A 292 7.54 1.31 -28.08
C ASN A 292 8.38 1.79 -26.90
N PRO A 293 9.69 1.46 -26.86
CA PRO A 293 10.58 1.79 -25.73
C PRO A 293 10.73 3.28 -25.44
N SER A 294 10.39 4.15 -26.41
CA SER A 294 10.47 5.60 -26.22
C SER A 294 9.36 6.17 -25.34
N VAL A 295 8.27 5.43 -25.13
CA VAL A 295 7.10 5.91 -24.39
C VAL A 295 7.40 6.08 -22.90
N GLY A 296 8.12 5.18 -22.27
CA GLY A 296 8.49 5.28 -20.84
C GLY A 296 9.17 6.61 -20.49
N PRO A 297 10.29 6.97 -21.13
CA PRO A 297 10.95 8.27 -20.96
C PRO A 297 10.04 9.48 -21.25
N GLN A 298 9.19 9.41 -22.28
CA GLN A 298 8.28 10.50 -22.63
C GLN A 298 7.18 10.68 -21.58
N VAL A 299 6.63 9.60 -21.05
CA VAL A 299 5.67 9.62 -19.95
C VAL A 299 6.31 10.18 -18.68
N LEU A 300 7.55 9.80 -18.37
CA LEU A 300 8.29 10.36 -17.24
C LEU A 300 8.50 11.88 -17.40
N ALA A 301 8.87 12.36 -18.59
CA ALA A 301 9.02 13.78 -18.88
C ALA A 301 7.68 14.53 -18.73
N ALA A 302 6.57 13.93 -19.19
CA ALA A 302 5.23 14.50 -19.00
C ALA A 302 4.84 14.60 -17.53
N ILE A 303 5.13 13.57 -16.73
CA ILE A 303 4.91 13.57 -15.26
C ILE A 303 5.72 14.68 -14.59
N GLN A 304 7.01 14.78 -14.87
CA GLN A 304 7.85 15.82 -14.31
C GLN A 304 7.38 17.24 -14.69
N SER A 305 6.87 17.41 -15.90
CA SER A 305 6.26 18.68 -16.34
C SER A 305 4.98 18.96 -15.57
N ALA A 306 4.13 17.95 -15.39
CA ALA A 306 2.89 18.07 -14.62
C ALA A 306 3.13 18.44 -13.15
N GLU A 307 4.14 17.84 -12.52
CA GLU A 307 4.53 18.14 -11.14
C GLU A 307 5.04 19.59 -10.97
N ARG A 308 5.76 20.11 -11.98
CA ARG A 308 6.25 21.49 -11.96
C ARG A 308 5.14 22.52 -12.21
N LEU A 309 4.20 22.21 -13.08
CA LEU A 309 3.09 23.10 -13.44
C LEU A 309 2.01 23.12 -12.35
N GLY A 310 1.72 21.98 -11.73
CA GLY A 310 0.58 21.83 -10.84
C GLY A 310 -0.76 21.87 -11.57
N LEU A 311 -1.84 21.59 -10.82
CA LEU A 311 -3.19 21.74 -11.36
C LEU A 311 -3.62 23.20 -11.40
N PRO A 312 -4.36 23.67 -12.43
CA PRO A 312 -4.99 22.84 -13.47
C PRO A 312 -4.12 22.53 -14.70
N GLU A 313 -2.97 23.14 -14.88
CA GLU A 313 -2.14 23.03 -16.10
C GLU A 313 -1.48 21.64 -16.24
N ALA A 314 -1.27 20.90 -15.16
CA ALA A 314 -0.76 19.52 -15.16
C ALA A 314 -1.52 18.59 -16.11
N ARG A 315 -2.81 18.87 -16.38
CA ARG A 315 -3.63 18.11 -17.32
C ARG A 315 -3.07 18.06 -18.74
N ILE A 316 -2.33 19.11 -19.17
CA ILE A 316 -1.86 19.24 -20.54
C ILE A 316 -0.79 18.18 -20.87
N PRO A 317 0.35 18.09 -20.16
CA PRO A 317 1.33 17.04 -20.42
C PRO A 317 0.78 15.63 -20.15
N LEU A 318 -0.10 15.46 -19.17
CA LEU A 318 -0.67 14.14 -18.86
C LEU A 318 -1.64 13.64 -19.94
N ALA A 319 -2.42 14.53 -20.56
CA ALA A 319 -3.26 14.18 -21.69
C ALA A 319 -2.41 13.70 -22.89
N ASN A 320 -1.30 14.39 -23.21
CA ASN A 320 -0.38 13.97 -24.25
C ASN A 320 0.19 12.57 -23.97
N ALA A 321 0.60 12.29 -22.73
CA ALA A 321 1.11 10.99 -22.32
C ALA A 321 0.06 9.87 -22.50
N VAL A 322 -1.19 10.11 -22.09
CA VAL A 322 -2.29 9.13 -22.24
C VAL A 322 -2.59 8.85 -23.70
N VAL A 323 -2.71 9.89 -24.55
CA VAL A 323 -2.93 9.72 -25.98
C VAL A 323 -1.80 8.92 -26.65
N LEU A 324 -0.55 9.27 -26.31
CA LEU A 324 0.62 8.54 -26.82
C LEU A 324 0.59 7.05 -26.46
N MET A 325 0.26 6.73 -25.19
CA MET A 325 0.14 5.35 -24.73
C MET A 325 -1.02 4.60 -25.41
N CYS A 326 -2.18 5.23 -25.57
CA CYS A 326 -3.33 4.61 -26.23
C CYS A 326 -3.03 4.25 -27.68
N LEU A 327 -2.32 5.13 -28.39
CA LEU A 327 -2.02 4.97 -29.82
C LEU A 327 -0.73 4.17 -30.10
N SER A 328 0.00 3.76 -29.07
CA SER A 328 1.15 2.85 -29.20
C SER A 328 0.71 1.41 -29.28
N GLU A 329 1.44 0.58 -30.02
CA GLU A 329 1.30 -0.88 -29.93
C GLU A 329 1.64 -1.36 -28.51
N LYS A 330 1.15 -2.54 -28.14
CA LYS A 330 1.22 -3.07 -26.78
C LYS A 330 2.13 -4.28 -26.68
N SER A 331 2.94 -4.33 -25.63
CA SER A 331 3.70 -5.52 -25.26
C SER A 331 3.92 -5.56 -23.75
N ASN A 332 3.58 -6.66 -23.13
CA ASN A 332 3.89 -6.96 -21.74
C ASN A 332 4.95 -8.07 -21.59
N SER A 333 5.64 -8.41 -22.69
CA SER A 333 6.56 -9.55 -22.77
C SER A 333 7.65 -9.53 -21.70
N ALA A 334 8.30 -8.36 -21.47
CA ALA A 334 9.36 -8.23 -20.49
C ALA A 334 8.85 -8.38 -19.05
N TYR A 335 7.71 -7.79 -18.74
CA TYR A 335 7.05 -7.94 -17.45
C TYR A 335 6.64 -9.39 -17.18
N SER A 336 5.95 -10.03 -18.13
CA SER A 336 5.52 -11.43 -18.04
C SER A 336 6.72 -12.39 -17.92
N ALA A 337 7.84 -12.10 -18.58
CA ALA A 337 9.07 -12.87 -18.48
C ALA A 337 9.64 -12.86 -17.05
N LEU A 338 9.70 -11.69 -16.43
CA LEU A 338 10.17 -11.56 -15.06
C LEU A 338 9.24 -12.26 -14.08
N ASP A 339 7.93 -12.12 -14.23
CA ASP A 339 6.94 -12.79 -13.39
C ASP A 339 7.03 -14.32 -13.52
N SER A 340 7.26 -14.84 -14.71
CA SER A 340 7.49 -16.27 -14.95
C SER A 340 8.75 -16.76 -14.23
N ALA A 341 9.83 -15.97 -14.24
CA ALA A 341 11.05 -16.30 -13.49
C ALA A 341 10.82 -16.28 -11.98
N ILE A 342 10.10 -15.28 -11.47
CA ILE A 342 9.73 -15.18 -10.04
C ILE A 342 8.86 -16.38 -9.63
N ALA A 343 7.86 -16.73 -10.43
CA ALA A 343 7.01 -17.89 -10.18
C ALA A 343 7.82 -19.20 -10.15
N SER A 344 8.82 -19.35 -11.01
CA SER A 344 9.75 -20.48 -11.02
C SER A 344 10.52 -20.59 -9.69
N ILE A 345 11.03 -19.45 -9.18
CA ILE A 345 11.73 -19.39 -7.89
C ILE A 345 10.79 -19.76 -6.74
N HIS A 346 9.58 -19.22 -6.72
CA HIS A 346 8.59 -19.53 -5.69
C HIS A 346 8.14 -20.99 -5.72
N ALA A 347 8.18 -21.64 -6.88
CA ALA A 347 7.94 -23.07 -7.03
C ALA A 347 9.14 -23.95 -6.62
N GLY A 348 10.19 -23.38 -6.05
CA GLY A 348 11.38 -24.10 -5.62
C GLY A 348 12.31 -24.51 -6.76
N LYS A 349 12.07 -24.05 -8.00
CA LYS A 349 12.95 -24.31 -9.14
C LYS A 349 14.12 -23.31 -9.11
N THR A 350 15.06 -23.57 -8.21
CA THR A 350 16.28 -22.80 -8.04
C THR A 350 17.48 -23.71 -8.28
N GLY A 351 18.65 -23.15 -8.59
CA GLY A 351 19.90 -23.90 -8.75
C GLY A 351 21.11 -23.06 -8.42
N ASP A 352 22.25 -23.70 -8.30
CA ASP A 352 23.52 -23.02 -8.05
C ASP A 352 23.95 -22.18 -9.25
N ILE A 353 24.49 -21.01 -8.97
CA ILE A 353 25.10 -20.16 -10.01
C ILE A 353 26.27 -20.91 -10.64
N PRO A 354 26.34 -21.01 -11.98
CA PRO A 354 27.49 -21.62 -12.66
C PRO A 354 28.82 -21.06 -12.19
N LYS A 355 29.81 -21.94 -11.97
CA LYS A 355 31.09 -21.57 -11.34
C LYS A 355 31.82 -20.43 -12.06
N HIS A 356 31.75 -20.39 -13.38
CA HIS A 356 32.37 -19.37 -14.23
C HIS A 356 31.69 -18.00 -14.15
N LEU A 357 30.45 -17.90 -13.59
CA LEU A 357 29.74 -16.65 -13.37
C LEU A 357 29.89 -16.12 -11.94
N LYS A 358 30.52 -16.90 -11.04
CA LYS A 358 30.75 -16.48 -9.67
C LYS A 358 31.87 -15.44 -9.59
N ASP A 359 31.80 -14.55 -8.60
CA ASP A 359 32.83 -13.55 -8.37
C ASP A 359 34.22 -14.20 -8.10
N THR A 360 35.25 -13.62 -8.70
CA THR A 360 36.65 -14.08 -8.59
C THR A 360 37.54 -13.06 -7.89
N HIS A 361 37.01 -11.93 -7.41
CA HIS A 361 37.77 -10.82 -6.83
C HIS A 361 38.08 -10.97 -5.34
N TYR A 362 38.04 -12.20 -4.78
CA TYR A 362 38.36 -12.45 -3.39
C TYR A 362 39.40 -13.60 -3.24
N ALA A 363 40.18 -13.56 -2.15
CA ALA A 363 41.16 -14.60 -1.86
C ALA A 363 40.44 -15.95 -1.66
N GLY A 364 40.91 -17.01 -2.35
CA GLY A 364 40.31 -18.35 -2.29
C GLY A 364 39.29 -18.68 -3.38
N ALA A 365 38.89 -17.71 -4.23
CA ALA A 365 37.95 -17.97 -5.31
C ALA A 365 38.40 -19.08 -6.27
N ALA A 366 39.69 -19.12 -6.60
CA ALA A 366 40.30 -20.15 -7.44
C ALA A 366 40.28 -21.56 -6.79
N GLU A 367 40.46 -21.65 -5.46
CA GLU A 367 40.40 -22.90 -4.69
C GLU A 367 38.95 -23.49 -4.71
N LEU A 368 37.95 -22.62 -4.79
CA LEU A 368 36.53 -22.99 -4.92
C LEU A 368 36.14 -23.32 -6.37
N GLY A 369 37.11 -23.23 -7.29
CA GLY A 369 36.89 -23.51 -8.72
C GLY A 369 36.05 -22.43 -9.43
N HIS A 370 36.08 -21.19 -8.92
CA HIS A 370 35.46 -20.04 -9.60
C HIS A 370 36.40 -19.54 -10.71
N GLY A 371 35.83 -19.22 -11.86
CA GLY A 371 36.58 -18.74 -13.03
C GLY A 371 36.25 -19.50 -14.30
N GLY A 372 36.88 -19.13 -15.41
CA GLY A 372 36.61 -19.70 -16.73
C GLY A 372 35.53 -18.96 -17.51
N TYR A 373 35.14 -17.75 -17.05
CA TYR A 373 34.24 -16.89 -17.81
C TYR A 373 34.86 -16.45 -19.11
N ILE A 374 34.15 -16.66 -20.21
CA ILE A 374 34.56 -16.21 -21.54
C ILE A 374 33.95 -14.82 -21.77
N TYR A 375 34.81 -13.82 -21.97
CA TYR A 375 34.38 -12.43 -22.10
C TYR A 375 33.76 -12.18 -23.48
N PRO A 376 32.45 -11.87 -23.59
CA PRO A 376 31.74 -11.80 -24.86
C PRO A 376 32.23 -10.69 -25.79
N HIS A 377 32.79 -9.59 -25.28
CA HIS A 377 33.26 -8.47 -26.09
C HIS A 377 34.44 -8.84 -27.02
N ASP A 378 35.21 -9.87 -26.68
CA ASP A 378 36.30 -10.35 -27.48
C ASP A 378 35.83 -11.31 -28.60
N HIS A 379 34.55 -11.60 -28.65
CA HIS A 379 33.95 -12.60 -29.53
C HIS A 379 32.84 -12.02 -30.40
N LYS A 380 32.62 -12.63 -31.52
CA LYS A 380 31.49 -12.37 -32.44
C LYS A 380 31.05 -13.64 -33.14
N ILE A 381 29.79 -13.71 -33.54
CA ILE A 381 29.25 -14.77 -34.38
C ILE A 381 28.59 -14.13 -35.59
N GLY A 382 29.12 -14.41 -36.79
CA GLY A 382 28.71 -13.70 -37.99
C GLY A 382 28.90 -12.18 -37.83
N THR A 383 27.82 -11.43 -38.03
CA THR A 383 27.78 -9.95 -37.83
C THR A 383 27.40 -9.53 -36.40
N PHE A 384 27.10 -10.47 -35.50
CA PHE A 384 26.70 -10.19 -34.12
C PHE A 384 27.94 -10.17 -33.22
N GLY A 385 28.32 -8.99 -32.72
CA GLY A 385 29.42 -8.80 -31.76
C GLY A 385 28.97 -8.98 -30.34
N GLY A 386 29.91 -9.32 -29.44
CA GLY A 386 29.64 -9.45 -28.02
C GLY A 386 28.80 -10.69 -27.66
N TRP A 387 28.95 -11.81 -28.39
CA TRP A 387 28.26 -13.05 -28.10
C TRP A 387 29.21 -14.24 -28.07
N VAL A 388 29.01 -15.14 -27.11
CA VAL A 388 29.74 -16.40 -26.98
C VAL A 388 28.78 -17.48 -26.48
N ASN A 389 28.97 -18.71 -26.98
CA ASN A 389 28.16 -19.84 -26.56
C ASN A 389 28.69 -20.37 -25.19
N GLN A 390 28.16 -19.87 -24.09
CA GLN A 390 28.36 -20.39 -22.73
C GLN A 390 27.03 -20.44 -21.98
N THR A 391 26.99 -21.27 -20.93
CA THR A 391 25.78 -21.43 -20.12
C THR A 391 25.68 -20.33 -19.06
N TYR A 392 24.53 -19.69 -18.92
CA TYR A 392 24.29 -18.62 -17.95
C TYR A 392 23.26 -19.00 -16.89
N LEU A 393 22.34 -19.90 -17.19
CA LEU A 393 21.39 -20.42 -16.22
C LEU A 393 22.03 -21.53 -15.37
N PRO A 394 21.54 -21.74 -14.13
CA PRO A 394 21.84 -22.95 -13.36
C PRO A 394 21.57 -24.22 -14.17
N ASP A 395 22.35 -25.29 -13.93
CA ASP A 395 22.31 -26.52 -14.72
C ASP A 395 20.92 -27.14 -14.81
N ASN A 396 20.17 -27.12 -13.73
CA ASN A 396 18.79 -27.62 -13.65
C ASN A 396 17.75 -26.74 -14.34
N LEU A 397 18.13 -25.54 -14.80
CA LEU A 397 17.29 -24.59 -15.51
C LEU A 397 17.73 -24.40 -16.97
N VAL A 398 18.79 -25.07 -17.40
CA VAL A 398 19.24 -25.00 -18.79
C VAL A 398 18.10 -25.41 -19.73
N GLY A 399 17.87 -24.59 -20.75
CA GLY A 399 16.76 -24.77 -21.69
C GLY A 399 15.43 -24.17 -21.26
N THR A 400 15.32 -23.64 -20.03
CA THR A 400 14.14 -22.88 -19.61
C THR A 400 14.07 -21.55 -20.36
N ARG A 401 12.90 -21.21 -20.83
CA ARG A 401 12.62 -19.97 -21.54
C ARG A 401 11.64 -19.15 -20.76
N PHE A 402 12.03 -17.96 -20.32
CA PHE A 402 11.19 -17.01 -19.61
C PHE A 402 10.67 -15.91 -20.53
N TYR A 403 11.56 -15.38 -21.40
CA TYR A 403 11.21 -14.31 -22.34
C TYR A 403 10.63 -14.87 -23.63
N GLU A 404 9.41 -14.48 -23.93
CA GLU A 404 8.72 -14.78 -25.17
C GLU A 404 8.39 -13.47 -25.89
N PRO A 405 9.18 -13.06 -26.89
CA PRO A 405 8.98 -11.79 -27.58
C PRO A 405 7.67 -11.76 -28.34
N VAL A 406 7.03 -10.58 -28.35
CA VAL A 406 5.81 -10.30 -29.11
C VAL A 406 6.18 -9.62 -30.43
N GLU A 407 5.49 -9.96 -31.52
CA GLU A 407 5.66 -9.31 -32.80
C GLU A 407 4.86 -8.01 -32.93
N ALA A 408 5.11 -7.06 -32.00
CA ALA A 408 4.46 -5.77 -31.96
C ALA A 408 5.50 -4.63 -31.98
N GLY A 409 5.23 -3.58 -32.74
CA GLY A 409 6.02 -2.37 -32.78
C GLY A 409 7.52 -2.62 -32.98
N GLU A 410 8.35 -1.97 -32.19
CA GLU A 410 9.81 -2.12 -32.22
C GLU A 410 10.29 -3.47 -31.67
N GLU A 411 9.47 -4.16 -30.89
CA GLU A 411 9.83 -5.48 -30.37
C GLU A 411 10.00 -6.53 -31.49
N LYS A 412 9.36 -6.36 -32.66
CA LYS A 412 9.59 -7.21 -33.85
C LYS A 412 11.09 -7.32 -34.19
N ARG A 413 11.82 -6.20 -34.09
CA ARG A 413 13.26 -6.18 -34.34
C ARG A 413 14.03 -6.94 -33.25
N LEU A 414 13.63 -6.76 -31.97
CA LEU A 414 14.23 -7.47 -30.84
C LEU A 414 13.93 -8.97 -30.91
N ALA A 415 12.72 -9.35 -31.29
CA ALA A 415 12.31 -10.74 -31.52
C ALA A 415 13.17 -11.42 -32.56
N ALA A 416 13.45 -10.74 -33.68
CA ALA A 416 14.33 -11.27 -34.75
C ALA A 416 15.75 -11.53 -34.21
N ILE A 417 16.31 -10.60 -33.43
CA ILE A 417 17.63 -10.76 -32.79
C ILE A 417 17.59 -11.94 -31.80
N TYR A 418 16.60 -11.98 -30.92
CA TYR A 418 16.45 -13.03 -29.92
C TYR A 418 16.37 -14.43 -30.57
N ASN A 419 15.52 -14.58 -31.57
CA ASN A 419 15.36 -15.85 -32.28
C ASN A 419 16.64 -16.28 -33.03
N ARG A 420 17.42 -15.33 -33.52
CA ARG A 420 18.72 -15.60 -34.12
C ARG A 420 19.73 -16.11 -33.10
N LEU A 421 19.79 -15.49 -31.90
CA LEU A 421 20.66 -15.94 -30.83
C LEU A 421 20.28 -17.32 -30.31
N GLU A 422 18.98 -17.61 -30.20
CA GLU A 422 18.48 -18.94 -29.80
C GLU A 422 18.86 -20.03 -30.82
N LYS A 423 18.92 -19.70 -32.11
CA LYS A 423 19.46 -20.65 -33.15
C LYS A 423 20.94 -20.92 -32.92
N PHE A 424 21.74 -19.88 -32.65
CA PHE A 424 23.18 -20.06 -32.38
C PHE A 424 23.47 -20.93 -31.16
N LYS A 425 22.62 -20.90 -30.15
CA LYS A 425 22.73 -21.79 -28.98
C LYS A 425 22.47 -23.25 -29.31
N LYS A 426 21.67 -23.53 -30.31
CA LYS A 426 21.28 -24.89 -30.74
C LYS A 426 22.21 -25.49 -31.78
N GLU A 427 22.93 -24.68 -32.51
CA GLU A 427 23.94 -25.12 -33.51
C GLU A 427 25.26 -25.45 -32.78
N LYS A 428 25.27 -26.60 -32.08
CA LYS A 428 26.46 -27.20 -31.47
C LYS A 428 27.05 -28.24 -32.37
#